data_eb5c3a2cec726738c8606a421d26cdcc
#
_entry.id   eb5c3a2cec726738c8606a421d26cdcc
#
_cell.length_a   1.000
_cell.length_b   1.000
_cell.length_c   1.000
_cell.angle_alpha   90.00
_cell.angle_beta   90.00
_cell.angle_gamma   90.00
#
_symmetry.space_group_name_H-M   'P 1'
#
loop_
_entity.id
_entity.type
_entity.pdbx_description
1 polymer ?
#
loop_
_entity_poly.entity_id
_entity_poly.type
_entity_poly.pdbx_seq_one_letter_code
_entity_poly.pdbx_strand_id
1 'polypeptide(L)'
;MITFTQMKQQAADLCGLYVDSPEMTKITRDINTGVKLFQNAARRYWTRREKKTNTIAGQQFYQFPSDMLRISYVKARRGDKYYPLKQIRSEDEWNKMNVVPFFRANAPMYYFIKGADEIGIYPSPKD
;
A
#
# COMPACT_ATOMS: atom_id res chain seq x y z
N MET A 1 -21.30 6.71 14.33
CA MET A 1 -20.07 7.28 13.72
C MET A 1 -20.30 8.75 13.41
N ILE A 2 -19.40 9.63 13.80
CA ILE A 2 -19.50 11.07 13.52
C ILE A 2 -19.17 11.30 12.04
N THR A 3 -20.04 12.00 11.33
CA THR A 3 -19.81 12.37 9.93
C THR A 3 -18.88 13.60 9.86
N PHE A 4 -18.28 13.83 8.69
CA PHE A 4 -17.45 15.00 8.46
C PHE A 4 -18.22 16.31 8.69
N THR A 5 -19.49 16.36 8.27
CA THR A 5 -20.38 17.51 8.50
C THR A 5 -20.60 17.75 9.99
N GLN A 6 -20.80 16.68 10.76
CA GLN A 6 -20.95 16.79 12.22
C GLN A 6 -19.67 17.28 12.90
N MET A 7 -18.50 16.80 12.46
CA MET A 7 -17.21 17.31 12.95
C MET A 7 -17.03 18.80 12.69
N LYS A 8 -17.40 19.26 11.50
CA LYS A 8 -17.35 20.70 11.15
C LYS A 8 -18.29 21.50 12.03
N GLN A 9 -19.50 21.03 12.27
CA GLN A 9 -20.48 21.71 13.11
C GLN A 9 -19.98 21.80 14.55
N GLN A 10 -19.49 20.70 15.11
CA GLN A 10 -18.94 20.69 16.47
C GLN A 10 -17.74 21.63 16.62
N ALA A 11 -16.85 21.67 15.64
CA ALA A 11 -15.71 22.57 15.65
C ALA A 11 -16.17 24.05 15.57
N ALA A 12 -17.17 24.34 14.73
CA ALA A 12 -17.76 25.68 14.63
C ALA A 12 -18.40 26.13 15.95
N ASP A 13 -19.16 25.22 16.58
CA ASP A 13 -19.82 25.50 17.85
C ASP A 13 -18.82 25.79 18.98
N LEU A 14 -17.74 25.01 19.05
CA LEU A 14 -16.68 25.22 20.03
C LEU A 14 -15.94 26.54 19.82
N CYS A 15 -15.76 26.98 18.59
CA CYS A 15 -15.07 28.22 18.25
C CYS A 15 -16.02 29.45 18.23
N GLY A 16 -17.32 29.24 18.42
CA GLY A 16 -18.31 30.30 18.31
C GLY A 16 -18.49 30.85 16.89
N LEU A 17 -18.24 30.02 15.87
CA LEU A 17 -18.29 30.41 14.47
C LEU A 17 -19.57 29.91 13.80
N TYR A 18 -20.01 30.63 12.78
CA TYR A 18 -21.05 30.14 11.89
C TYR A 18 -20.46 29.20 10.83
N VAL A 19 -21.23 28.18 10.40
CA VAL A 19 -20.78 27.18 9.43
C VAL A 19 -20.35 27.82 8.10
N ASP A 20 -20.95 28.93 7.72
CA ASP A 20 -20.65 29.65 6.47
C ASP A 20 -19.58 30.72 6.61
N SER A 21 -18.92 30.84 7.77
CA SER A 21 -17.89 31.85 7.98
C SER A 21 -16.60 31.49 7.19
N PRO A 22 -15.79 32.53 6.81
CA PRO A 22 -14.51 32.28 6.10
C PRO A 22 -13.54 31.37 6.88
N GLU A 23 -13.58 31.42 8.20
CA GLU A 23 -12.74 30.59 9.08
C GLU A 23 -13.05 29.11 8.95
N MET A 24 -14.23 28.73 8.48
CA MET A 24 -14.59 27.33 8.26
C MET A 24 -13.74 26.66 7.20
N THR A 25 -13.18 27.39 6.24
CA THR A 25 -12.22 26.84 5.27
C THR A 25 -10.96 26.33 5.97
N LYS A 26 -10.46 27.08 6.94
CA LYS A 26 -9.31 26.68 7.74
C LYS A 26 -9.64 25.46 8.60
N ILE A 27 -10.78 25.47 9.29
CA ILE A 27 -11.23 24.34 10.11
C ILE A 27 -11.38 23.07 9.27
N THR A 28 -11.97 23.17 8.08
CA THR A 28 -12.09 22.05 7.14
C THR A 28 -10.74 21.49 6.76
N ARG A 29 -9.77 22.34 6.48
CA ARG A 29 -8.40 21.94 6.16
C ARG A 29 -7.73 21.23 7.33
N ASP A 30 -7.88 21.79 8.52
CA ASP A 30 -7.27 21.23 9.73
C ASP A 30 -7.85 19.87 10.08
N ILE A 31 -9.16 19.69 9.95
CA ILE A 31 -9.81 18.38 10.14
C ILE A 31 -9.27 17.35 9.12
N ASN A 32 -9.20 17.72 7.85
CA ASN A 32 -8.69 16.83 6.80
C ASN A 32 -7.22 16.45 7.03
N THR A 33 -6.41 17.41 7.47
CA THR A 33 -5.01 17.16 7.82
C THR A 33 -4.90 16.21 9.01
N GLY A 34 -5.71 16.43 10.05
CA GLY A 34 -5.75 15.54 11.22
C GLY A 34 -6.16 14.11 10.86
N VAL A 35 -7.17 13.94 10.02
CA VAL A 35 -7.61 12.63 9.55
C VAL A 35 -6.48 11.93 8.77
N LYS A 36 -5.80 12.63 7.88
CA LYS A 36 -4.67 12.06 7.13
C LYS A 36 -3.51 11.64 8.03
N LEU A 37 -3.15 12.48 8.99
CA LEU A 37 -2.11 12.17 9.97
C LEU A 37 -2.48 10.95 10.80
N PHE A 38 -3.72 10.86 11.25
CA PHE A 38 -4.22 9.72 12.00
C PHE A 38 -4.16 8.42 11.18
N GLN A 39 -4.62 8.46 9.93
CA GLN A 39 -4.58 7.31 9.04
C GLN A 39 -3.15 6.83 8.78
N ASN A 40 -2.22 7.76 8.58
CA ASN A 40 -0.82 7.43 8.35
C ASN A 40 -0.13 6.85 9.59
N ALA A 41 -0.44 7.39 10.77
CA ALA A 41 0.17 6.94 12.02
C ALA A 41 -0.42 5.63 12.54
N ALA A 42 -1.72 5.43 12.38
CA ALA A 42 -2.45 4.38 13.08
C ALA A 42 -2.30 2.99 12.45
N ARG A 43 -1.87 2.84 11.21
CA ARG A 43 -1.72 1.54 10.50
C ARG A 43 -2.81 0.52 10.84
N ARG A 44 -4.04 0.97 10.92
CA ARG A 44 -5.14 0.14 11.38
C ARG A 44 -5.69 -0.73 10.25
N TYR A 45 -6.35 -1.84 10.62
CA TYR A 45 -6.85 -2.81 9.63
C TYR A 45 -7.81 -2.22 8.59
N TRP A 46 -8.58 -1.18 8.93
CA TRP A 46 -9.49 -0.55 7.97
C TRP A 46 -8.79 0.31 6.90
N THR A 47 -7.50 0.60 7.07
CA THR A 47 -6.70 1.25 6.02
C THR A 47 -6.04 0.24 5.09
N ARG A 48 -6.16 -1.04 5.38
CA ARG A 48 -5.62 -2.10 4.52
C ARG A 48 -6.43 -2.19 3.24
N ARG A 49 -5.71 -2.32 2.14
CA ARG A 49 -6.30 -2.56 0.83
C ARG A 49 -5.60 -3.73 0.17
N GLU A 50 -6.34 -4.45 -0.64
CA GLU A 50 -5.82 -5.55 -1.43
C GLU A 50 -5.76 -5.14 -2.89
N LYS A 51 -4.60 -5.31 -3.51
CA LYS A 51 -4.45 -5.18 -4.96
C LYS A 51 -4.04 -6.51 -5.54
N LYS A 52 -4.75 -6.91 -6.57
CA LYS A 52 -4.46 -8.11 -7.36
C LYS A 52 -3.88 -7.69 -8.70
N THR A 53 -2.86 -8.39 -9.13
CA THR A 53 -2.23 -8.17 -10.43
C THR A 53 -1.89 -9.53 -11.03
N ASN A 54 -2.19 -9.69 -12.30
CA ASN A 54 -1.78 -10.89 -13.01
C ASN A 54 -0.29 -10.82 -13.34
N THR A 55 0.39 -11.95 -13.18
CA THR A 55 1.79 -12.06 -13.59
C THR A 55 1.89 -12.15 -15.10
N ILE A 56 2.98 -11.60 -15.64
CA ILE A 56 3.31 -11.66 -17.06
C ILE A 56 4.56 -12.50 -17.22
N ALA A 57 4.54 -13.42 -18.15
CA ALA A 57 5.68 -14.32 -18.41
C ALA A 57 6.98 -13.53 -18.63
N GLY A 58 7.99 -13.85 -17.84
CA GLY A 58 9.29 -13.20 -17.89
C GLY A 58 9.40 -11.83 -17.25
N GLN A 59 8.30 -11.25 -16.79
CA GLN A 59 8.32 -9.97 -16.07
C GLN A 59 8.57 -10.21 -14.59
N GLN A 60 9.62 -9.61 -14.07
CA GLN A 60 10.03 -9.77 -12.69
C GLN A 60 9.57 -8.63 -11.79
N PHE A 61 9.50 -7.41 -12.30
CA PHE A 61 9.17 -6.21 -11.53
C PHE A 61 7.79 -5.66 -11.87
N TYR A 62 7.08 -5.22 -10.84
CA TYR A 62 5.74 -4.64 -10.94
C TYR A 62 5.67 -3.37 -10.12
N GLN A 63 4.92 -2.39 -10.58
CA GLN A 63 4.75 -1.13 -9.88
C GLN A 63 3.73 -1.24 -8.76
N PHE A 64 3.99 -0.54 -7.67
CA PHE A 64 3.04 -0.36 -6.60
C PHE A 64 1.91 0.60 -6.97
N PRO A 65 0.74 0.48 -6.31
CA PRO A 65 -0.27 1.52 -6.34
C PRO A 65 0.29 2.83 -5.80
N SER A 66 -0.10 3.96 -6.40
CA SER A 66 0.38 5.28 -6.00
C SER A 66 0.00 5.69 -4.58
N ASP A 67 -1.07 5.09 -4.02
CA ASP A 67 -1.58 5.35 -2.68
C ASP A 67 -1.04 4.39 -1.62
N MET A 68 -0.09 3.53 -1.97
CA MET A 68 0.47 2.56 -1.05
C MET A 68 1.45 3.19 -0.08
N LEU A 69 1.27 2.94 1.21
CA LEU A 69 2.19 3.37 2.27
C LEU A 69 3.15 2.26 2.70
N ARG A 70 2.64 1.03 2.80
CA ARG A 70 3.39 -0.11 3.30
C ARG A 70 2.77 -1.42 2.79
N ILE A 71 3.62 -2.42 2.58
CA ILE A 71 3.18 -3.79 2.33
C ILE A 71 3.02 -4.52 3.66
N SER A 72 1.86 -5.11 3.88
CA SER A 72 1.64 -6.02 5.02
C SER A 72 2.08 -7.43 4.69
N TYR A 73 1.70 -7.94 3.54
CA TYR A 73 2.11 -9.24 3.04
C TYR A 73 1.90 -9.34 1.53
N VAL A 74 2.60 -10.25 0.92
CA VAL A 74 2.44 -10.60 -0.49
C VAL A 74 2.15 -12.09 -0.59
N LYS A 75 1.15 -12.45 -1.37
CA LYS A 75 0.82 -13.84 -1.64
C LYS A 75 0.65 -14.07 -3.14
N ALA A 76 0.97 -15.24 -3.58
CA ALA A 76 0.76 -15.67 -4.95
C ALA A 76 -0.32 -16.74 -5.02
N ARG A 77 -1.02 -16.78 -6.14
CA ARG A 77 -2.01 -17.81 -6.43
C ARG A 77 -1.41 -18.87 -7.34
N ARG A 78 -1.61 -20.12 -6.97
CA ARG A 78 -1.31 -21.28 -7.82
C ARG A 78 -2.54 -22.19 -7.86
N GLY A 79 -3.18 -22.24 -9.02
CA GLY A 79 -4.47 -22.90 -9.13
C GLY A 79 -5.52 -22.21 -8.23
N ASP A 80 -6.15 -22.95 -7.34
CA ASP A 80 -7.15 -22.44 -6.41
C ASP A 80 -6.58 -22.05 -5.04
N LYS A 81 -5.27 -22.22 -4.84
CA LYS A 81 -4.62 -21.97 -3.55
C LYS A 81 -3.75 -20.74 -3.59
N TYR A 82 -3.77 -19.98 -2.49
CA TYR A 82 -2.86 -18.88 -2.23
C TYR A 82 -1.77 -19.30 -1.26
N TYR A 83 -0.56 -18.83 -1.46
CA TYR A 83 0.55 -19.07 -0.56
C TYR A 83 1.36 -17.78 -0.36
N PRO A 84 1.89 -17.56 0.86
CA PRO A 84 2.64 -16.36 1.13
C PRO A 84 4.03 -16.40 0.48
N LEU A 85 4.51 -15.23 0.04
CA LEU A 85 5.87 -15.06 -0.43
C LEU A 85 6.75 -14.58 0.73
N LYS A 86 8.00 -15.05 0.75
CA LYS A 86 8.99 -14.63 1.72
C LYS A 86 9.71 -13.38 1.23
N GLN A 87 9.83 -12.38 2.09
CA GLN A 87 10.54 -11.15 1.77
C GLN A 87 12.06 -11.34 1.81
N ILE A 88 12.74 -10.92 0.76
CA ILE A 88 14.18 -10.72 0.75
C ILE A 88 14.45 -9.26 1.08
N ARG A 89 15.15 -9.01 2.17
CA ARG A 89 15.40 -7.65 2.68
C ARG A 89 16.72 -7.06 2.21
N SER A 90 17.67 -7.92 1.86
CA SER A 90 19.00 -7.51 1.42
C SER A 90 19.08 -7.48 -0.09
N GLU A 91 19.57 -6.36 -0.64
CA GLU A 91 19.84 -6.24 -2.07
C GLU A 91 20.91 -7.22 -2.53
N ASP A 92 21.91 -7.48 -1.67
CA ASP A 92 22.94 -8.46 -1.98
C ASP A 92 22.40 -9.88 -2.12
N GLU A 93 21.49 -10.29 -1.22
CA GLU A 93 20.81 -11.58 -1.35
C GLU A 93 19.97 -11.66 -2.61
N TRP A 94 19.24 -10.60 -2.93
CA TRP A 94 18.45 -10.53 -4.14
C TRP A 94 19.31 -10.67 -5.39
N ASN A 95 20.43 -9.95 -5.45
CA ASN A 95 21.35 -10.02 -6.57
C ASN A 95 22.00 -11.40 -6.70
N LYS A 96 22.35 -12.04 -5.58
CA LYS A 96 22.88 -13.40 -5.59
C LYS A 96 21.87 -14.42 -6.11
N MET A 97 20.60 -14.28 -5.77
CA MET A 97 19.54 -15.15 -6.28
C MET A 97 19.32 -14.98 -7.78
N ASN A 98 19.52 -13.78 -8.30
CA ASN A 98 19.34 -13.46 -9.72
C ASN A 98 20.61 -13.67 -10.57
N VAL A 99 21.62 -14.38 -10.07
CA VAL A 99 22.86 -14.67 -10.82
C VAL A 99 22.59 -15.51 -12.07
N VAL A 100 21.58 -16.40 -12.03
CA VAL A 100 21.18 -17.19 -13.18
C VAL A 100 20.11 -16.42 -13.95
N PRO A 101 20.45 -15.78 -15.09
CA PRO A 101 19.45 -15.09 -15.89
C PRO A 101 18.49 -16.13 -16.49
N PHE A 102 17.26 -15.71 -16.72
CA PHE A 102 16.21 -16.53 -17.36
C PHE A 102 15.67 -17.69 -16.50
N PHE A 103 16.05 -17.79 -15.22
CA PHE A 103 15.42 -18.78 -14.37
C PHE A 103 13.95 -18.40 -14.15
N ARG A 104 13.07 -19.31 -14.53
CA ARG A 104 11.62 -19.12 -14.44
C ARG A 104 10.98 -20.33 -13.79
N ALA A 105 9.93 -20.09 -13.03
CA ALA A 105 9.14 -21.14 -12.41
C ALA A 105 7.64 -20.80 -12.48
N ASN A 106 6.81 -21.82 -12.35
CA ASN A 106 5.35 -21.63 -12.37
C ASN A 106 4.84 -20.79 -11.18
N ALA A 107 5.63 -20.70 -10.12
CA ALA A 107 5.23 -20.03 -8.91
C ALA A 107 6.40 -19.22 -8.33
N PRO A 108 6.23 -17.92 -8.08
CA PRO A 108 7.21 -17.16 -7.32
C PRO A 108 7.21 -17.62 -5.87
N MET A 109 8.37 -17.52 -5.20
CA MET A 109 8.55 -17.91 -3.80
C MET A 109 8.99 -16.74 -2.93
N TYR A 110 9.64 -15.75 -3.52
CA TYR A 110 10.23 -14.62 -2.81
C TYR A 110 9.82 -13.30 -3.46
N TYR A 111 9.83 -12.23 -2.65
CA TYR A 111 9.67 -10.89 -3.18
C TYR A 111 10.70 -9.94 -2.59
N PHE A 112 11.01 -8.89 -3.34
CA PHE A 112 11.94 -7.84 -2.96
C PHE A 112 11.36 -6.48 -3.31
N ILE A 113 11.52 -5.50 -2.43
CA ILE A 113 11.06 -4.13 -2.66
C ILE A 113 12.23 -3.34 -3.25
N LYS A 114 12.09 -2.91 -4.51
CA LYS A 114 13.10 -2.13 -5.19
C LYS A 114 12.70 -0.65 -5.16
N GLY A 115 13.49 0.15 -4.45
CA GLY A 115 13.17 1.57 -4.29
C GLY A 115 11.86 1.78 -3.54
N ALA A 116 11.14 2.83 -3.92
CA ALA A 116 9.88 3.21 -3.29
C ALA A 116 8.63 2.75 -4.05
N ASP A 117 8.77 2.27 -5.27
CA ASP A 117 7.66 2.12 -6.21
C ASP A 117 7.57 0.77 -6.92
N GLU A 118 8.55 -0.13 -6.78
CA GLU A 118 8.57 -1.42 -7.46
C GLU A 118 8.69 -2.61 -6.51
N ILE A 119 8.01 -3.70 -6.86
CA ILE A 119 8.18 -5.00 -6.22
C ILE A 119 8.74 -5.99 -7.25
N GLY A 120 9.80 -6.70 -6.86
CA GLY A 120 10.33 -7.82 -7.63
C GLY A 120 9.85 -9.14 -7.07
N ILE A 121 9.62 -10.11 -7.93
CA ILE A 121 9.29 -11.48 -7.56
C ILE A 121 10.34 -12.45 -8.10
N TYR A 122 10.61 -13.50 -7.35
CA TYR A 122 11.57 -14.53 -7.74
C TYR A 122 11.04 -15.92 -7.38
N PRO A 123 11.16 -16.91 -8.24
CA PRO A 123 11.59 -16.83 -9.63
C PRO A 123 10.64 -16.05 -10.53
N SER A 124 11.13 -15.59 -11.68
CA SER A 124 10.29 -14.93 -12.68
C SER A 124 9.18 -15.86 -13.17
N PRO A 125 7.98 -15.37 -13.45
CA PRO A 125 6.89 -16.19 -13.93
C PRO A 125 7.23 -16.86 -15.26
N LYS A 126 6.84 -18.13 -15.39
CA LYS A 126 6.98 -18.88 -16.64
C LYS A 126 5.81 -18.59 -17.59
N ASP A 127 4.64 -18.44 -17.02
CA ASP A 127 3.39 -18.16 -17.73
C ASP A 127 2.68 -16.96 -17.15
#